data_335ec78d0884c89de0e62100dd836fa6
#
_entry.id   335ec78d0884c89de0e62100dd836fa6
#
_cell.length_a   1.000
_cell.length_b   1.000
_cell.length_c   1.000
_cell.angle_alpha   90.00
_cell.angle_beta   90.00
_cell.angle_gamma   90.00
#
_symmetry.space_group_name_H-M   'P 1'
#
loop_
_entity.id
_entity.type
_entity.pdbx_description
1 polymer ?
#
loop_
_entity_poly.entity_id
_entity_poly.type
_entity_poly.pdbx_seq_one_letter_code
_entity_poly.pdbx_strand_id
1 'polypeptide(L)'
;MEIRENLQAIVDQVRGRNAHVRIIIAGMQMPNYAAEDYVSAFSQMYADLAAKNNAALVPALLAGVAGDPNLNLPDRLHPNKAGHKILAENVWRVLEPIAREVSAVAPAGAAVER
;
A
#
# COMPACT_ATOMS: atom_id res chain seq x y z
N MET A 1 18.20 -4.90 0.23
CA MET A 1 17.15 -5.85 0.62
C MET A 1 16.34 -6.23 -0.61
N GLU A 2 16.18 -7.50 -0.83
CA GLU A 2 15.55 -8.01 -2.03
C GLU A 2 14.13 -7.49 -2.29
N ILE A 3 13.32 -7.36 -1.23
CA ILE A 3 11.96 -6.82 -1.36
C ILE A 3 12.00 -5.41 -1.93
N ARG A 4 12.88 -4.58 -1.41
CA ARG A 4 13.01 -3.20 -1.88
C ARG A 4 13.42 -3.16 -3.35
N GLU A 5 14.36 -3.99 -3.73
CA GLU A 5 14.85 -4.05 -5.12
C GLU A 5 13.75 -4.50 -6.07
N ASN A 6 12.97 -5.49 -5.66
CA ASN A 6 11.84 -5.98 -6.46
C ASN A 6 10.75 -4.93 -6.62
N LEU A 7 10.40 -4.25 -5.55
CA LEU A 7 9.41 -3.18 -5.59
C LEU A 7 9.89 -2.02 -6.46
N GLN A 8 11.16 -1.65 -6.34
CA GLN A 8 11.72 -0.59 -7.18
C GLN A 8 11.66 -0.98 -8.65
N ALA A 9 11.95 -2.22 -8.98
CA ALA A 9 11.87 -2.70 -10.36
C ALA A 9 10.45 -2.61 -10.91
N ILE A 10 9.45 -2.93 -10.09
CA ILE A 10 8.03 -2.81 -10.48
C ILE A 10 7.68 -1.35 -10.76
N VAL A 11 8.08 -0.45 -9.86
CA VAL A 11 7.83 0.98 -10.04
C VAL A 11 8.47 1.48 -11.34
N ASP A 12 9.71 1.09 -11.59
CA ASP A 12 10.44 1.50 -12.79
C ASP A 12 9.74 1.01 -14.06
N GLN A 13 9.26 -0.24 -14.07
CA GLN A 13 8.54 -0.79 -15.22
C GLN A 13 7.23 -0.06 -15.47
N VAL A 14 6.48 0.21 -14.41
CA VAL A 14 5.18 0.89 -14.54
C VAL A 14 5.39 2.30 -15.06
N ARG A 15 6.33 3.04 -14.51
CA ARG A 15 6.61 4.41 -14.94
C ARG A 15 7.27 4.48 -16.31
N GLY A 16 7.97 3.43 -16.70
CA GLY A 16 8.52 3.33 -18.04
C GLY A 16 7.43 3.26 -19.11
N ARG A 17 6.27 2.71 -18.76
CA ARG A 17 5.12 2.64 -19.66
C ARG A 17 4.23 3.87 -19.58
N ASN A 18 4.13 4.48 -18.40
CA ASN A 18 3.33 5.67 -18.19
C ASN A 18 3.99 6.52 -17.11
N ALA A 19 4.68 7.58 -17.55
CA ALA A 19 5.40 8.46 -16.64
C ALA A 19 4.49 9.23 -15.68
N HIS A 20 3.21 9.34 -16.00
CA HIS A 20 2.24 10.12 -15.21
C HIS A 20 1.41 9.25 -14.27
N VAL A 21 1.68 7.94 -14.21
CA VAL A 21 0.92 7.06 -13.32
C VAL A 21 1.16 7.44 -11.86
N ARG A 22 0.08 7.40 -11.08
CA ARG A 22 0.17 7.60 -9.64
C ARG A 22 0.36 6.24 -8.98
N ILE A 23 1.29 6.15 -8.05
CA ILE A 23 1.65 4.91 -7.40
C ILE A 23 1.39 5.01 -5.91
N ILE A 24 0.77 3.99 -5.36
CA ILE A 24 0.58 3.83 -3.92
C ILE A 24 1.30 2.55 -3.51
N ILE A 25 2.15 2.66 -2.51
CA ILE A 25 2.83 1.50 -1.94
C ILE A 25 2.14 1.15 -0.63
N ALA A 26 1.71 -0.10 -0.52
CA ALA A 26 1.11 -0.60 0.71
C ALA A 26 2.21 -1.23 1.56
N GLY A 27 2.49 -0.62 2.69
CA GLY A 27 3.50 -1.12 3.61
C GLY A 27 2.98 -2.27 4.44
N MET A 28 3.91 -3.13 4.86
CA MET A 28 3.63 -4.24 5.74
C MET A 28 4.48 -4.09 6.98
N GLN A 29 4.02 -4.69 8.08
CA GLN A 29 4.77 -4.68 9.33
C GLN A 29 5.22 -6.10 9.66
N MET A 30 6.42 -6.20 10.21
CA MET A 30 6.90 -7.47 10.75
C MET A 30 6.15 -7.80 12.04
N PRO A 31 5.97 -9.08 12.35
CA PRO A 31 5.43 -9.46 13.65
C PRO A 31 6.28 -8.92 14.78
N ASN A 32 5.64 -8.54 15.88
CA ASN A 32 6.33 -7.90 17.00
C ASN A 32 7.26 -8.81 17.79
N TYR A 33 7.29 -10.11 17.49
CA TYR A 33 8.25 -11.01 18.08
C TYR A 33 9.62 -10.96 17.39
N ALA A 34 9.72 -10.30 16.25
CA ALA A 34 11.00 -10.09 15.59
C ALA A 34 11.82 -9.03 16.34
N ALA A 35 13.13 -9.01 16.10
CA ALA A 35 13.99 -8.01 16.74
C ALA A 35 13.53 -6.60 16.41
N GLU A 36 13.52 -5.72 17.41
CA GLU A 36 13.01 -4.37 17.28
C GLU A 36 13.69 -3.58 16.14
N ASP A 37 15.01 -3.71 16.04
CA ASP A 37 15.77 -3.03 14.98
C ASP A 37 15.33 -3.52 13.59
N TYR A 38 15.07 -4.81 13.47
CA TYR A 38 14.64 -5.39 12.20
C TYR A 38 13.22 -4.94 11.86
N VAL A 39 12.34 -4.89 12.86
CA VAL A 39 10.95 -4.41 12.68
C VAL A 39 10.96 -2.97 12.18
N SER A 40 11.75 -2.11 12.82
CA SER A 40 11.85 -0.70 12.44
C SER A 40 12.43 -0.54 11.03
N ALA A 41 13.49 -1.28 10.72
CA ALA A 41 14.12 -1.22 9.40
C ALA A 41 13.16 -1.68 8.29
N PHE A 42 12.38 -2.70 8.57
CA PHE A 42 11.41 -3.23 7.61
C PHE A 42 10.33 -2.19 7.29
N SER A 43 9.77 -1.57 8.32
CA SER A 43 8.76 -0.52 8.13
C SER A 43 9.34 0.71 7.43
N GLN A 44 10.55 1.11 7.81
CA GLN A 44 11.20 2.27 7.25
C GLN A 44 11.53 2.08 5.76
N MET A 45 11.81 0.85 5.35
CA MET A 45 12.10 0.55 3.96
C MET A 45 10.95 0.96 3.04
N TYR A 46 9.70 0.69 3.44
CA TYR A 46 8.54 1.09 2.64
C TYR A 46 8.39 2.61 2.56
N ALA A 47 8.60 3.29 3.68
CA ALA A 47 8.53 4.75 3.72
C ALA A 47 9.59 5.38 2.83
N ASP A 48 10.82 4.88 2.91
CA ASP A 48 11.93 5.38 2.10
C ASP A 48 11.69 5.14 0.61
N LEU A 49 11.18 3.97 0.28
CA LEU A 49 10.88 3.62 -1.10
C LEU A 49 9.80 4.53 -1.68
N ALA A 50 8.74 4.77 -0.91
CA ALA A 50 7.68 5.68 -1.33
C ALA A 50 8.20 7.09 -1.55
N ALA A 51 8.99 7.60 -0.61
CA ALA A 51 9.56 8.95 -0.71
C ALA A 51 10.50 9.07 -1.91
N LYS A 52 11.36 8.09 -2.11
CA LYS A 52 12.30 8.08 -3.23
C LYS A 52 11.60 8.13 -4.58
N ASN A 53 10.46 7.47 -4.69
CA ASN A 53 9.73 7.33 -5.94
C ASN A 53 8.57 8.31 -6.07
N ASN A 54 8.44 9.26 -5.15
CA ASN A 54 7.32 10.19 -5.13
C ASN A 54 5.98 9.46 -5.19
N ALA A 55 5.89 8.36 -4.45
CA ALA A 55 4.70 7.53 -4.34
C ALA A 55 4.01 7.79 -3.01
N ALA A 56 2.71 7.55 -2.96
CA ALA A 56 1.97 7.59 -1.71
C ALA A 56 2.19 6.29 -0.94
N LEU A 57 1.98 6.33 0.36
CA LEU A 57 2.21 5.18 1.24
C LEU A 57 0.96 4.88 2.06
N VAL A 58 0.55 3.61 2.07
CA VAL A 58 -0.32 3.08 3.12
C VAL A 58 0.64 2.51 4.15
N PRO A 59 0.81 3.16 5.32
CA PRO A 59 1.90 2.81 6.24
C PRO A 59 1.87 1.37 6.75
N ALA A 60 0.66 0.85 7.00
CA ALA A 60 0.49 -0.52 7.45
C ALA A 60 -0.85 -1.04 6.95
N LEU A 61 -0.81 -1.88 5.93
CA LEU A 61 -2.03 -2.40 5.30
C LEU A 61 -2.93 -3.12 6.30
N LEU A 62 -2.34 -3.89 7.20
CA LEU A 62 -3.07 -4.69 8.19
C LEU A 62 -3.33 -3.96 9.50
N ALA A 63 -3.16 -2.65 9.52
CA ALA A 63 -3.43 -1.87 10.74
C ALA A 63 -4.86 -2.10 11.24
N GLY A 64 -4.98 -2.42 12.52
CA GLY A 64 -6.27 -2.70 13.14
C GLY A 64 -6.81 -4.10 12.90
N VAL A 65 -6.12 -4.92 12.10
CA VAL A 65 -6.59 -6.27 11.73
C VAL A 65 -5.61 -7.35 12.20
N ALA A 66 -4.32 -7.13 12.03
CA ALA A 66 -3.31 -8.14 12.35
C ALA A 66 -3.43 -8.59 13.80
N GLY A 67 -3.48 -9.89 14.02
CA GLY A 67 -3.52 -10.48 15.35
C GLY A 67 -4.88 -10.52 16.00
N ASP A 68 -5.92 -9.91 15.43
CA ASP A 68 -7.26 -9.93 16.01
C ASP A 68 -8.02 -11.17 15.54
N PRO A 69 -8.37 -12.10 16.44
CA PRO A 69 -9.06 -13.33 16.04
C PRO A 69 -10.46 -13.07 15.47
N ASN A 70 -11.09 -11.94 15.77
CA ASN A 70 -12.40 -11.60 15.24
C ASN A 70 -12.34 -11.06 13.82
N LEU A 71 -11.16 -10.68 13.36
CA LEU A 71 -10.96 -10.06 12.05
C LEU A 71 -10.16 -10.93 11.10
N ASN A 72 -9.77 -12.12 11.55
CA ASN A 72 -8.98 -13.05 10.74
C ASN A 72 -9.64 -14.41 10.67
N LEU A 73 -9.26 -15.19 9.65
CA LEU A 73 -9.67 -16.57 9.53
C LEU A 73 -8.99 -17.41 10.63
N PRO A 74 -9.43 -18.70 10.82
CA PRO A 74 -8.84 -19.54 11.85
C PRO A 74 -7.32 -19.70 11.77
N ASP A 75 -6.72 -19.51 10.59
CA ASP A 75 -5.27 -19.57 10.42
C ASP A 75 -4.56 -18.37 11.05
N ARG A 76 -5.30 -17.33 11.43
CA ARG A 76 -4.79 -16.10 12.05
C ARG A 76 -3.82 -15.30 11.15
N LEU A 77 -3.80 -15.62 9.87
CA LEU A 77 -2.94 -14.95 8.89
C LEU A 77 -3.74 -14.14 7.88
N HIS A 78 -4.85 -14.70 7.44
CA HIS A 78 -5.66 -14.06 6.40
C HIS A 78 -6.87 -13.39 7.00
N PRO A 79 -7.14 -12.12 6.65
CA PRO A 79 -8.33 -11.43 7.14
C PRO A 79 -9.61 -12.14 6.71
N ASN A 80 -10.61 -12.09 7.59
CA ASN A 80 -11.96 -12.53 7.23
C ASN A 80 -12.72 -11.36 6.58
N LYS A 81 -14.03 -11.54 6.36
CA LYS A 81 -14.85 -10.51 5.73
C LYS A 81 -14.79 -9.16 6.44
N ALA A 82 -14.89 -9.17 7.76
CA ALA A 82 -14.81 -7.95 8.57
C ALA A 82 -13.40 -7.32 8.51
N GLY A 83 -12.37 -8.16 8.50
CA GLY A 83 -10.98 -7.70 8.38
C GLY A 83 -10.73 -7.05 7.02
N HIS A 84 -11.24 -7.63 5.94
CA HIS A 84 -11.08 -7.05 4.60
C HIS A 84 -11.72 -5.68 4.49
N LYS A 85 -12.84 -5.47 5.18
CA LYS A 85 -13.47 -4.15 5.18
C LYS A 85 -12.55 -3.09 5.76
N ILE A 86 -11.84 -3.43 6.84
CA ILE A 86 -10.89 -2.51 7.47
C ILE A 86 -9.67 -2.28 6.55
N LEU A 87 -9.19 -3.33 5.90
CA LEU A 87 -8.13 -3.18 4.90
C LEU A 87 -8.53 -2.18 3.81
N ALA A 88 -9.75 -2.31 3.31
CA ALA A 88 -10.26 -1.41 2.31
C ALA A 88 -10.27 0.04 2.81
N GLU A 89 -10.67 0.26 4.06
CA GLU A 89 -10.64 1.59 4.66
C GLU A 89 -9.22 2.12 4.80
N ASN A 90 -8.26 1.27 5.16
CA ASN A 90 -6.86 1.67 5.27
C ASN A 90 -6.31 2.14 3.93
N VAL A 91 -6.66 1.46 2.86
CA VAL A 91 -6.24 1.84 1.50
C VAL A 91 -6.99 3.08 1.04
N TRP A 92 -8.30 3.13 1.27
CA TRP A 92 -9.15 4.22 0.80
C TRP A 92 -8.73 5.57 1.36
N ARG A 93 -8.26 5.59 2.60
CA ARG A 93 -7.79 6.81 3.24
C ARG A 93 -6.67 7.49 2.44
N VAL A 94 -5.83 6.68 1.79
CA VAL A 94 -4.73 7.17 0.95
C VAL A 94 -5.17 7.35 -0.49
N LEU A 95 -5.96 6.40 -0.99
CA LEU A 95 -6.39 6.38 -2.39
C LEU A 95 -7.38 7.49 -2.74
N GLU A 96 -8.32 7.79 -1.85
CA GLU A 96 -9.40 8.72 -2.19
C GLU A 96 -8.90 10.10 -2.66
N PRO A 97 -8.00 10.78 -1.94
CA PRO A 97 -7.52 12.09 -2.43
C PRO A 97 -6.78 11.99 -3.76
N ILE A 98 -6.08 10.89 -3.98
CA ILE A 98 -5.36 10.69 -5.25
C ILE A 98 -6.36 10.44 -6.38
N ALA A 99 -7.37 9.61 -6.14
CA ALA A 99 -8.41 9.34 -7.14
C ALA A 99 -9.16 10.61 -7.52
N ARG A 100 -9.47 11.47 -6.56
CA ARG A 100 -10.12 12.75 -6.83
C ARG A 100 -9.22 13.66 -7.65
N GLU A 101 -7.94 13.71 -7.32
CA GLU A 101 -6.98 14.51 -8.04
C GLU A 101 -6.83 14.06 -9.48
N VAL A 102 -6.71 12.76 -9.70
CA VAL A 102 -6.61 12.19 -11.05
C VAL A 102 -7.87 12.44 -11.86
N SER A 103 -9.04 12.29 -11.25
CA SER A 103 -10.32 12.55 -11.90
C SER A 103 -10.46 14.02 -12.29
N ALA A 104 -9.98 14.93 -11.44
CA ALA A 104 -10.09 16.37 -11.69
C ALA A 104 -9.25 16.83 -12.89
N VAL A 105 -8.11 16.16 -13.17
CA VAL A 105 -7.23 16.53 -14.27
C VAL A 105 -7.46 15.68 -15.52
N ALA A 106 -8.27 14.62 -15.42
CA ALA A 106 -8.54 13.75 -16.57
C ALA A 106 -9.34 14.49 -17.65
N PRO A 107 -9.03 14.30 -18.93
CA PRO A 107 -9.86 14.83 -20.01
C PRO A 107 -11.28 14.31 -19.92
N ALA A 108 -12.26 15.15 -20.26
CA ALA A 108 -13.67 14.77 -20.20
C ALA A 108 -13.97 13.48 -20.98
N GLY A 109 -13.35 13.31 -22.15
CA GLY A 109 -13.52 12.13 -22.97
C GLY A 109 -13.03 10.85 -22.28
N ALA A 110 -11.90 10.93 -21.57
CA ALA A 110 -11.36 9.78 -20.86
C ALA A 110 -12.26 9.34 -19.70
N ALA A 111 -12.94 10.27 -19.07
CA ALA A 111 -13.86 9.97 -17.97
C ALA A 111 -15.11 9.24 -18.42
N VAL A 112 -15.50 9.41 -19.66
CA VAL A 112 -16.75 8.85 -20.21
C VAL A 112 -16.59 7.45 -20.75
N GLU A 113 -15.40 7.05 -21.12
CA GLU A 113 -15.14 5.81 -21.84
C GLU A 113 -15.11 4.55 -21.01
N ARG A 114 -15.58 4.60 -19.82
CA ARG A 114 -15.57 3.41 -18.96
C ARG A 114 -16.84 2.62 -18.98
#